data_e9eb2d702a8183a4d1e55c6ab3f7c430
#
_entry.id   e9eb2d702a8183a4d1e55c6ab3f7c430
#
_cell.length_a   1.000
_cell.length_b   1.000
_cell.length_c   1.000
_cell.angle_alpha   90.00
_cell.angle_beta   90.00
_cell.angle_gamma   90.00
#
_symmetry.space_group_name_H-M   'P 1'
#
loop_
_entity.id
_entity.type
_entity.pdbx_description
1 polymer ?
#
loop_
_entity_poly.entity_id
_entity_poly.type
_entity_poly.pdbx_seq_one_letter_code
_entity_poly.pdbx_strand_id
1 'polypeptide(L)'
;MAHKVGLNLCLRSAKIPASSRAAPPTMNRMNTYLAVAGAACLLASRLPTQAARALPVSQANDTAQFLAGMAEIDDATVLGLTQEPSWQRHAKFFDAAWASLERNQLGKVRGWAKTNTPDAFASQAALFYMFSGPDFLYADTIFPNASTYILCGIEPIGPLPDVSKLAPGALGGELRALRESLDSVLSFSFFLTKEMKVDFQDHTLCGTLPILYIFLARSGKTICEVSYVSLDADGVVTPLTPPQVTPRSAKSPAPGVRISFVANGSDTPQTLYYFSTDISDSGLKQSGFLNFCKTHAPANSCVKSASYLMHESYFSKVRSFLLENSSSLVQDDSGVPCSYFSPEAWRLQFFGSYPGPIPLFKNYSQPKLAEYYRTSNPSPLDFGIGYRHHAGESTLMVATRKPQAADAPPPAPPAPPAPPAPPPAPPSTPPAKALPILDWEVE
;
A
#
# COMPACT_ATOMS: atom_id res chain seq x y z
N MET A 1 -0.32 34.19 16.59
CA MET A 1 0.67 33.91 17.64
C MET A 1 1.38 32.61 17.21
N ALA A 2 2.63 32.75 16.79
CA ALA A 2 3.39 31.66 16.22
C ALA A 2 4.10 30.87 17.34
N HIS A 3 3.70 29.63 17.59
CA HIS A 3 4.47 28.71 18.43
C HIS A 3 5.63 28.13 17.63
N LYS A 4 6.84 28.53 18.04
CA LYS A 4 8.09 27.91 17.60
C LYS A 4 8.17 26.47 18.16
N VAL A 5 8.01 25.47 17.31
CA VAL A 5 8.39 24.08 17.62
C VAL A 5 9.81 23.89 17.09
N GLY A 6 10.78 23.93 18.00
CA GLY A 6 12.18 23.65 17.70
C GLY A 6 12.42 22.15 17.55
N LEU A 7 12.65 21.67 16.33
CA LEU A 7 13.10 20.32 16.05
C LEU A 7 14.64 20.25 16.21
N ASN A 8 15.12 19.79 17.36
CA ASN A 8 16.51 19.41 17.54
C ASN A 8 16.74 17.98 17.01
N LEU A 9 17.25 17.86 15.80
CA LEU A 9 17.81 16.61 15.29
C LEU A 9 19.23 16.46 15.84
N CYS A 10 19.41 15.68 16.90
CA CYS A 10 20.72 15.30 17.45
C CYS A 10 21.27 14.11 16.66
N LEU A 11 22.07 14.37 15.62
CA LEU A 11 22.97 13.39 15.02
C LEU A 11 24.16 13.22 15.98
N ARG A 12 24.11 12.22 16.88
CA ARG A 12 25.28 11.78 17.62
C ARG A 12 25.98 10.69 16.84
N SER A 13 27.11 11.05 16.22
CA SER A 13 28.17 10.12 15.81
C SER A 13 28.71 9.41 17.05
N ALA A 14 28.49 8.13 17.18
CA ALA A 14 29.18 7.30 18.17
C ALA A 14 30.56 6.92 17.64
N LYS A 15 31.59 7.53 18.20
CA LYS A 15 33.00 7.08 18.10
C LYS A 15 33.15 5.77 18.84
N ILE A 16 33.61 4.72 18.18
CA ILE A 16 34.05 3.46 18.78
C ILE A 16 35.50 3.65 19.26
N PRO A 17 35.85 3.38 20.52
CA PRO A 17 37.23 3.31 20.96
C PRO A 17 37.82 1.94 20.63
N ALA A 18 39.02 1.97 20.05
CA ALA A 18 39.88 0.81 19.85
C ALA A 18 40.62 0.48 21.15
N SER A 19 40.60 -0.76 21.59
CA SER A 19 41.63 -1.48 22.38
C SER A 19 41.05 -2.86 22.73
N SER A 20 41.76 -3.96 22.84
CA SER A 20 43.18 -4.31 22.91
C SER A 20 43.30 -5.80 22.58
N ARG A 21 44.44 -6.15 22.02
CA ARG A 21 44.84 -7.55 21.76
C ARG A 21 45.01 -8.32 23.07
N ALA A 22 44.53 -9.55 23.13
CA ALA A 22 45.10 -10.60 23.98
C ALA A 22 45.13 -11.93 23.22
N ALA A 23 46.26 -12.60 23.32
CA ALA A 23 46.66 -13.80 22.59
C ALA A 23 46.06 -15.08 23.18
N PRO A 24 46.11 -16.24 22.48
CA PRO A 24 45.41 -17.46 22.83
C PRO A 24 46.23 -18.38 23.78
N PRO A 25 45.61 -19.26 24.54
CA PRO A 25 46.30 -20.42 25.07
C PRO A 25 45.96 -21.73 24.34
N THR A 26 46.99 -22.41 24.09
CA THR A 26 47.35 -23.74 23.68
C THR A 26 46.39 -24.91 23.98
N MET A 27 46.37 -25.77 22.97
CA MET A 27 45.93 -27.17 22.91
C MET A 27 46.34 -28.05 24.09
N ASN A 28 45.48 -28.91 24.60
CA ASN A 28 45.88 -30.30 24.87
C ASN A 28 44.72 -31.31 25.04
N ARG A 29 44.90 -32.44 24.35
CA ARG A 29 44.57 -33.84 24.65
C ARG A 29 43.12 -34.36 24.54
N MET A 30 42.89 -35.01 23.45
CA MET A 30 42.48 -36.40 23.22
C MET A 30 41.97 -37.22 24.43
N ASN A 31 40.72 -37.68 24.39
CA ASN A 31 40.37 -39.02 24.84
C ASN A 31 39.19 -39.60 24.08
N THR A 32 39.45 -40.75 23.53
CA THR A 32 38.59 -41.69 22.80
C THR A 32 37.72 -42.45 23.78
N TYR A 33 36.41 -42.56 23.62
CA TYR A 33 35.61 -43.70 24.11
C TYR A 33 34.47 -44.09 23.14
N LEU A 34 34.39 -45.36 22.98
CA LEU A 34 33.64 -46.25 22.13
C LEU A 34 32.13 -46.01 22.07
N ALA A 35 31.62 -46.43 20.89
CA ALA A 35 30.26 -46.65 20.51
C ALA A 35 29.47 -47.60 21.39
N VAL A 36 28.21 -47.30 21.66
CA VAL A 36 27.15 -48.27 21.92
C VAL A 36 25.91 -47.83 21.09
N ALA A 37 25.54 -48.69 20.15
CA ALA A 37 24.30 -48.54 19.39
C ALA A 37 23.10 -48.87 20.28
N GLY A 38 22.18 -47.93 20.40
CA GLY A 38 20.87 -48.11 20.99
C GLY A 38 19.80 -47.47 20.11
N ALA A 39 19.13 -48.30 19.29
CA ALA A 39 17.96 -47.87 18.56
C ALA A 39 16.80 -47.61 19.52
N ALA A 40 16.56 -46.36 19.84
CA ALA A 40 15.32 -45.90 20.48
C ALA A 40 14.46 -45.24 19.41
N CYS A 41 13.40 -45.93 18.97
CA CYS A 41 12.29 -45.33 18.24
C CYS A 41 11.64 -44.24 19.09
N LEU A 42 12.04 -43.00 18.93
CA LEU A 42 11.31 -41.85 19.40
C LEU A 42 10.15 -41.62 18.44
N LEU A 43 9.00 -42.15 18.80
CA LEU A 43 7.69 -41.62 18.37
C LEU A 43 7.62 -40.15 18.83
N ALA A 44 8.11 -39.25 17.99
CA ALA A 44 7.83 -37.82 18.14
C ALA A 44 6.33 -37.66 17.90
N SER A 45 5.54 -37.69 18.97
CA SER A 45 4.21 -37.15 18.98
C SER A 45 4.29 -35.69 18.53
N ARG A 46 3.94 -35.46 17.27
CA ARG A 46 3.67 -34.11 16.77
C ARG A 46 2.50 -33.59 17.57
N LEU A 47 2.78 -32.82 18.62
CA LEU A 47 1.81 -31.94 19.21
C LEU A 47 1.28 -31.07 18.04
N PRO A 48 -0.06 -30.96 17.85
CA PRO A 48 -0.57 -30.06 16.87
C PRO A 48 -0.07 -28.66 17.22
N THR A 49 0.72 -28.08 16.33
CA THR A 49 1.08 -26.67 16.41
C THR A 49 -0.24 -25.94 16.47
N GLN A 50 -0.56 -25.34 17.62
CA GLN A 50 -1.76 -24.54 17.77
C GLN A 50 -1.60 -23.39 16.77
N ALA A 51 -2.23 -23.53 15.60
CA ALA A 51 -2.33 -22.48 14.61
C ALA A 51 -2.86 -21.24 15.37
N ALA A 52 -2.16 -20.12 15.21
CA ALA A 52 -2.61 -18.87 15.78
C ALA A 52 -4.09 -18.70 15.43
N ARG A 53 -4.92 -18.63 16.46
CA ARG A 53 -6.39 -18.60 16.30
C ARG A 53 -6.71 -17.27 15.65
N ALA A 54 -7.02 -17.29 14.35
CA ALA A 54 -7.58 -16.12 13.68
C ALA A 54 -8.82 -15.68 14.47
N LEU A 55 -9.00 -14.36 14.65
CA LEU A 55 -10.21 -13.85 15.24
C LEU A 55 -11.41 -14.29 14.39
N PRO A 56 -12.59 -14.56 15.00
CA PRO A 56 -13.80 -14.67 14.21
C PRO A 56 -13.96 -13.46 13.31
N VAL A 57 -14.34 -13.66 12.06
CA VAL A 57 -14.48 -12.60 11.04
C VAL A 57 -15.45 -11.49 11.53
N SER A 58 -16.56 -11.86 12.17
CA SER A 58 -17.48 -10.93 12.77
C SER A 58 -16.81 -10.00 13.79
N GLN A 59 -16.00 -10.55 14.71
CA GLN A 59 -15.30 -9.75 15.72
C GLN A 59 -14.33 -8.73 15.12
N ALA A 60 -13.65 -9.07 14.01
CA ALA A 60 -12.75 -8.14 13.33
C ALA A 60 -13.53 -6.97 12.71
N ASN A 61 -14.69 -7.24 12.08
CA ASN A 61 -15.54 -6.21 11.50
C ASN A 61 -16.19 -5.34 12.58
N ASP A 62 -16.76 -5.93 13.63
CA ASP A 62 -17.34 -5.19 14.72
C ASP A 62 -16.35 -4.25 15.39
N THR A 63 -15.12 -4.74 15.60
CA THR A 63 -14.02 -3.91 16.11
C THR A 63 -13.67 -2.78 15.13
N ALA A 64 -13.58 -3.06 13.82
CA ALA A 64 -13.27 -2.06 12.80
C ALA A 64 -14.35 -0.98 12.73
N GLN A 65 -15.62 -1.35 12.73
CA GLN A 65 -16.75 -0.44 12.77
C GLN A 65 -16.74 0.42 14.04
N PHE A 66 -16.53 -0.20 15.20
CA PHE A 66 -16.44 0.51 16.47
C PHE A 66 -15.32 1.55 16.50
N LEU A 67 -14.11 1.15 16.11
CA LEU A 67 -12.94 2.05 16.06
C LEU A 67 -13.12 3.17 15.03
N ALA A 68 -13.83 2.90 13.96
CA ALA A 68 -14.17 3.88 12.94
C ALA A 68 -15.33 4.83 13.35
N GLY A 69 -15.93 4.63 14.54
CA GLY A 69 -17.08 5.40 15.01
C GLY A 69 -18.36 5.10 14.22
N MET A 70 -18.50 3.89 13.67
CA MET A 70 -19.65 3.42 12.92
C MET A 70 -20.45 2.42 13.79
N ALA A 71 -21.77 2.46 13.69
CA ALA A 71 -22.66 1.69 14.60
C ALA A 71 -23.20 0.38 14.01
N GLU A 72 -22.70 -0.05 12.85
CA GLU A 72 -23.06 -1.32 12.22
C GLU A 72 -22.29 -2.48 12.88
N ILE A 73 -22.72 -2.86 14.09
CA ILE A 73 -22.02 -3.78 15.00
C ILE A 73 -23.01 -4.89 15.40
N ASP A 74 -22.64 -6.14 15.19
CA ASP A 74 -23.45 -7.32 15.51
C ASP A 74 -23.20 -7.84 16.94
N ASP A 75 -21.96 -7.72 17.44
CA ASP A 75 -21.60 -8.16 18.80
C ASP A 75 -22.28 -7.27 19.86
N ALA A 76 -23.15 -7.87 20.68
CA ALA A 76 -23.91 -7.16 21.69
C ALA A 76 -23.03 -6.47 22.76
N THR A 77 -21.85 -7.01 23.07
CA THR A 77 -20.92 -6.41 24.04
C THR A 77 -20.29 -5.16 23.46
N VAL A 78 -19.81 -5.24 22.23
CA VAL A 78 -19.21 -4.08 21.51
C VAL A 78 -20.29 -3.03 21.25
N LEU A 79 -21.48 -3.44 20.83
CA LEU A 79 -22.62 -2.54 20.64
C LEU A 79 -22.99 -1.82 21.93
N GLY A 80 -22.94 -2.50 23.08
CA GLY A 80 -23.18 -1.90 24.41
C GLY A 80 -22.20 -0.75 24.70
N LEU A 81 -20.92 -0.86 24.27
CA LEU A 81 -19.91 0.18 24.44
C LEU A 81 -20.22 1.45 23.63
N THR A 82 -21.04 1.38 22.59
CA THR A 82 -21.44 2.56 21.80
C THR A 82 -22.32 3.51 22.57
N GLN A 83 -22.92 3.07 23.67
CA GLN A 83 -23.72 3.92 24.56
C GLN A 83 -22.86 4.81 25.47
N GLU A 84 -21.56 4.52 25.56
CA GLU A 84 -20.64 5.33 26.35
C GLU A 84 -20.48 6.75 25.74
N PRO A 85 -20.57 7.82 26.56
CA PRO A 85 -20.39 9.18 26.06
C PRO A 85 -19.04 9.44 25.39
N SER A 86 -18.00 8.69 25.77
CA SER A 86 -16.69 8.71 25.16
C SER A 86 -16.70 8.22 23.71
N TRP A 87 -17.44 7.13 23.45
CA TRP A 87 -17.60 6.61 22.09
C TRP A 87 -18.49 7.51 21.23
N GLN A 88 -19.57 8.04 21.77
CA GLN A 88 -20.45 8.97 21.04
C GLN A 88 -19.70 10.22 20.56
N ARG A 89 -18.81 10.77 21.41
CA ARG A 89 -17.92 11.88 21.00
C ARG A 89 -16.92 11.47 19.92
N HIS A 90 -16.41 10.24 20.00
CA HIS A 90 -15.50 9.67 19.02
C HIS A 90 -16.20 9.49 17.66
N ALA A 91 -17.38 8.89 17.63
CA ALA A 91 -18.18 8.72 16.43
C ALA A 91 -18.49 10.06 15.76
N LYS A 92 -18.98 11.03 16.52
CA LYS A 92 -19.26 12.38 16.02
C LYS A 92 -18.01 13.07 15.43
N PHE A 93 -16.85 12.88 16.07
CA PHE A 93 -15.57 13.40 15.54
C PHE A 93 -15.23 12.77 14.19
N PHE A 94 -15.29 11.42 14.09
CA PHE A 94 -14.96 10.73 12.86
C PHE A 94 -15.92 11.07 11.72
N ASP A 95 -17.23 11.17 12.00
CA ASP A 95 -18.20 11.54 10.97
C ASP A 95 -17.92 12.93 10.40
N ALA A 96 -17.63 13.90 11.25
CA ALA A 96 -17.30 15.24 10.84
C ALA A 96 -15.97 15.31 10.07
N ALA A 97 -14.93 14.67 10.61
CA ALA A 97 -13.60 14.62 10.00
C ALA A 97 -13.63 13.91 8.65
N TRP A 98 -14.32 12.77 8.57
CA TRP A 98 -14.42 12.00 7.32
C TRP A 98 -15.23 12.71 6.25
N ALA A 99 -16.36 13.31 6.61
CA ALA A 99 -17.15 14.10 5.68
C ALA A 99 -16.36 15.31 5.13
N SER A 100 -15.51 15.93 5.96
CA SER A 100 -14.59 16.97 5.50
C SER A 100 -13.49 16.43 4.59
N LEU A 101 -12.86 15.34 4.99
CA LEU A 101 -11.78 14.68 4.23
C LEU A 101 -12.29 14.21 2.86
N GLU A 102 -13.46 13.60 2.80
CA GLU A 102 -14.06 13.15 1.53
C GLU A 102 -14.33 14.32 0.58
N ARG A 103 -14.95 15.40 1.07
CA ARG A 103 -15.27 16.56 0.24
C ARG A 103 -14.04 17.31 -0.25
N ASN A 104 -13.07 17.51 0.64
CA ASN A 104 -11.97 18.42 0.38
C ASN A 104 -10.75 17.73 -0.21
N GLN A 105 -10.65 16.40 -0.06
CA GLN A 105 -9.44 15.64 -0.38
C GLN A 105 -9.75 14.34 -1.15
N LEU A 106 -10.31 13.30 -0.51
CA LEU A 106 -10.39 11.96 -1.09
C LEU A 106 -11.24 11.91 -2.36
N GLY A 107 -12.40 12.59 -2.38
CA GLY A 107 -13.26 12.65 -3.57
C GLY A 107 -12.55 13.30 -4.76
N LYS A 108 -11.74 14.33 -4.50
CA LYS A 108 -10.93 14.99 -5.54
C LYS A 108 -9.80 14.10 -6.04
N VAL A 109 -9.03 13.47 -5.11
CA VAL A 109 -7.96 12.52 -5.46
C VAL A 109 -8.51 11.38 -6.29
N ARG A 110 -9.65 10.80 -5.90
CA ARG A 110 -10.31 9.71 -6.64
C ARG A 110 -10.76 10.15 -8.03
N GLY A 111 -11.37 11.34 -8.13
CA GLY A 111 -11.75 11.94 -9.43
C GLY A 111 -10.54 12.16 -10.33
N TRP A 112 -9.46 12.70 -9.77
CA TRP A 112 -8.20 12.89 -10.47
C TRP A 112 -7.60 11.54 -10.94
N ALA A 113 -7.52 10.55 -10.07
CA ALA A 113 -6.96 9.23 -10.40
C ALA A 113 -7.75 8.56 -11.53
N LYS A 114 -9.09 8.56 -11.44
CA LYS A 114 -9.98 8.02 -12.48
C LYS A 114 -9.77 8.69 -13.84
N THR A 115 -9.52 9.99 -13.86
CA THR A 115 -9.39 10.77 -15.10
C THR A 115 -7.98 10.70 -15.68
N ASN A 116 -6.95 10.78 -14.85
CA ASN A 116 -5.57 10.97 -15.29
C ASN A 116 -4.73 9.68 -15.28
N THR A 117 -5.19 8.65 -14.55
CA THR A 117 -4.55 7.33 -14.50
C THR A 117 -5.57 6.21 -14.69
N PRO A 118 -6.44 6.24 -15.74
CA PRO A 118 -7.57 5.33 -15.88
C PRO A 118 -7.14 3.86 -15.89
N ASP A 119 -6.04 3.52 -16.57
CA ASP A 119 -5.52 2.16 -16.64
C ASP A 119 -5.06 1.66 -15.27
N ALA A 120 -4.34 2.48 -14.51
CA ALA A 120 -3.89 2.14 -13.16
C ALA A 120 -5.07 2.10 -12.17
N PHE A 121 -6.04 3.01 -12.30
CA PHE A 121 -7.25 3.06 -11.48
C PHE A 121 -8.13 1.82 -11.67
N ALA A 122 -8.27 1.32 -12.89
CA ALA A 122 -9.05 0.12 -13.21
C ALA A 122 -8.28 -1.19 -13.03
N SER A 123 -6.95 -1.12 -12.87
CA SER A 123 -6.06 -2.28 -12.83
C SER A 123 -6.29 -3.13 -11.59
N GLN A 124 -6.32 -4.46 -11.78
CA GLN A 124 -6.26 -5.45 -10.69
C GLN A 124 -4.82 -5.86 -10.34
N ALA A 125 -3.80 -5.29 -11.00
CA ALA A 125 -2.41 -5.52 -10.63
C ALA A 125 -2.16 -5.11 -9.16
N ALA A 126 -1.18 -5.73 -8.53
CA ALA A 126 -0.79 -5.36 -7.17
C ALA A 126 -0.35 -3.89 -7.08
N LEU A 127 -0.41 -3.34 -5.88
CA LEU A 127 0.11 -2.03 -5.53
C LEU A 127 1.33 -2.17 -4.60
N PHE A 128 2.46 -1.63 -5.00
CA PHE A 128 3.61 -1.40 -4.12
C PHE A 128 3.55 0.02 -3.56
N TYR A 129 3.35 0.14 -2.23
CA TYR A 129 3.34 1.44 -1.59
C TYR A 129 4.46 1.53 -0.55
N MET A 130 5.65 1.91 -1.03
CA MET A 130 6.85 2.01 -0.21
C MET A 130 6.80 3.26 0.68
N PHE A 131 7.31 3.14 1.91
CA PHE A 131 7.29 4.19 2.93
C PHE A 131 5.89 4.65 3.36
N SER A 132 4.88 3.83 3.13
CA SER A 132 3.49 4.20 3.37
C SER A 132 3.10 4.26 4.85
N GLY A 133 3.82 3.51 5.73
CA GLY A 133 3.19 3.17 6.99
C GLY A 133 1.84 2.47 6.75
N PRO A 134 0.84 2.65 7.63
CA PRO A 134 -0.48 2.02 7.47
C PRO A 134 -1.43 2.78 6.51
N ASP A 135 -0.92 3.53 5.55
CA ASP A 135 -1.72 4.40 4.66
C ASP A 135 -2.50 3.61 3.59
N PHE A 136 -3.39 2.74 4.02
CA PHE A 136 -4.34 2.09 3.13
C PHE A 136 -5.32 3.09 2.50
N LEU A 137 -5.58 4.22 3.16
CA LEU A 137 -6.57 5.20 2.72
C LEU A 137 -6.25 5.78 1.34
N TYR A 138 -5.04 6.29 1.14
CA TYR A 138 -4.63 6.81 -0.17
C TYR A 138 -4.32 5.69 -1.17
N ALA A 139 -3.86 4.53 -0.69
CA ALA A 139 -3.69 3.34 -1.52
C ALA A 139 -5.01 2.96 -2.22
N ASP A 140 -6.10 2.81 -1.46
CA ASP A 140 -7.43 2.48 -1.98
C ASP A 140 -8.05 3.64 -2.80
N THR A 141 -7.83 4.89 -2.40
CA THR A 141 -8.38 6.05 -3.12
C THR A 141 -7.82 6.19 -4.53
N ILE A 142 -6.52 5.90 -4.73
CA ILE A 142 -5.86 6.02 -6.04
C ILE A 142 -5.95 4.71 -6.85
N PHE A 143 -5.90 3.55 -6.18
CA PHE A 143 -5.87 2.22 -6.80
C PHE A 143 -6.96 1.28 -6.24
N PRO A 144 -8.26 1.62 -6.35
CA PRO A 144 -9.33 0.91 -5.63
C PRO A 144 -9.51 -0.54 -6.06
N ASN A 145 -9.02 -0.90 -7.24
CA ASN A 145 -9.19 -2.23 -7.83
C ASN A 145 -7.94 -3.13 -7.70
N ALA A 146 -6.89 -2.69 -7.02
CA ALA A 146 -5.71 -3.53 -6.83
C ALA A 146 -6.08 -4.83 -6.10
N SER A 147 -5.66 -5.98 -6.64
CA SER A 147 -5.92 -7.29 -6.01
C SER A 147 -5.15 -7.48 -4.71
N THR A 148 -3.98 -6.85 -4.63
CA THR A 148 -3.08 -6.94 -3.49
C THR A 148 -2.43 -5.58 -3.22
N TYR A 149 -2.54 -5.11 -1.99
CA TYR A 149 -1.86 -3.92 -1.49
C TYR A 149 -0.66 -4.35 -0.66
N ILE A 150 0.54 -3.92 -1.01
CA ILE A 150 1.77 -4.21 -0.26
C ILE A 150 2.32 -2.90 0.29
N LEU A 151 2.04 -2.67 1.57
CA LEU A 151 2.43 -1.52 2.35
C LEU A 151 3.63 -1.87 3.23
N CYS A 152 4.49 -0.90 3.48
CA CYS A 152 5.59 -1.08 4.43
C CYS A 152 5.94 0.22 5.17
N GLY A 153 6.44 0.03 6.37
CA GLY A 153 6.93 1.09 7.24
C GLY A 153 7.82 0.52 8.33
N ILE A 154 8.16 1.35 9.31
CA ILE A 154 8.94 0.95 10.47
C ILE A 154 8.11 0.86 11.74
N GLU A 155 6.84 1.21 11.66
CA GLU A 155 5.89 1.19 12.75
C GLU A 155 5.57 -0.26 13.14
N PRO A 156 5.41 -0.56 14.45
CA PRO A 156 5.02 -1.90 14.91
C PRO A 156 3.60 -2.22 14.48
N ILE A 157 3.34 -3.50 14.20
CA ILE A 157 1.99 -3.97 13.81
C ILE A 157 1.01 -3.82 14.96
N GLY A 158 1.44 -4.12 16.18
CA GLY A 158 0.59 -4.17 17.37
C GLY A 158 -0.20 -5.47 17.51
N PRO A 159 -0.89 -5.64 18.65
CA PRO A 159 -1.80 -6.76 18.88
C PRO A 159 -3.06 -6.63 18.01
N LEU A 160 -3.77 -7.74 17.83
CA LEU A 160 -5.14 -7.69 17.26
C LEU A 160 -6.01 -6.82 18.17
N PRO A 161 -6.61 -5.75 17.65
CA PRO A 161 -7.46 -4.88 18.46
C PRO A 161 -8.70 -5.65 18.92
N ASP A 162 -8.96 -5.58 20.22
CA ASP A 162 -10.14 -6.20 20.85
C ASP A 162 -10.73 -5.23 21.88
N VAL A 163 -11.71 -4.48 21.44
CA VAL A 163 -12.33 -3.44 22.27
C VAL A 163 -13.14 -4.02 23.45
N SER A 164 -13.55 -5.28 23.37
CA SER A 164 -14.29 -5.96 24.46
C SER A 164 -13.40 -6.24 25.69
N LYS A 165 -12.08 -6.22 25.49
CA LYS A 165 -11.09 -6.46 26.55
C LYS A 165 -10.52 -5.19 27.18
N LEU A 166 -11.01 -4.02 26.79
CA LEU A 166 -10.57 -2.77 27.40
C LEU A 166 -10.94 -2.74 28.90
N ALA A 167 -9.99 -2.29 29.71
CA ALA A 167 -10.24 -2.13 31.15
C ALA A 167 -11.39 -1.12 31.40
N PRO A 168 -12.22 -1.33 32.42
CA PRO A 168 -13.26 -0.37 32.78
C PRO A 168 -12.70 1.06 32.90
N GLY A 169 -13.32 2.02 32.23
CA GLY A 169 -12.90 3.42 32.23
C GLY A 169 -11.73 3.77 31.29
N ALA A 170 -11.04 2.80 30.68
CA ALA A 170 -9.94 3.05 29.76
C ALA A 170 -10.41 3.56 28.38
N LEU A 171 -11.65 3.23 27.96
CA LEU A 171 -12.17 3.50 26.62
C LEU A 171 -11.95 4.94 26.15
N GLY A 172 -12.24 5.92 27.00
CA GLY A 172 -12.10 7.34 26.63
C GLY A 172 -10.67 7.76 26.34
N GLY A 173 -9.68 7.20 27.07
CA GLY A 173 -8.24 7.43 26.87
C GLY A 173 -7.76 6.80 25.56
N GLU A 174 -8.08 5.52 25.36
CA GLU A 174 -7.71 4.75 24.16
C GLU A 174 -8.26 5.40 22.87
N LEU A 175 -9.54 5.76 22.85
CA LEU A 175 -10.14 6.43 21.69
C LEU A 175 -9.57 7.83 21.44
N ARG A 176 -9.12 8.53 22.49
CA ARG A 176 -8.44 9.82 22.33
C ARG A 176 -7.07 9.64 21.70
N ALA A 177 -6.23 8.75 22.22
CA ALA A 177 -4.92 8.45 21.69
C ALA A 177 -5.00 8.05 20.21
N LEU A 178 -6.01 7.24 19.86
CA LEU A 178 -6.25 6.83 18.48
C LEU A 178 -6.59 8.02 17.56
N ARG A 179 -7.42 8.99 18.01
CA ARG A 179 -7.69 10.22 17.25
C ARG A 179 -6.45 11.08 17.06
N GLU A 180 -5.67 11.26 18.12
CA GLU A 180 -4.44 12.04 18.08
C GLU A 180 -3.43 11.46 17.09
N SER A 181 -3.30 10.14 17.01
CA SER A 181 -2.43 9.48 16.04
C SER A 181 -2.90 9.61 14.58
N LEU A 182 -4.19 9.82 14.36
CA LEU A 182 -4.76 10.00 13.03
C LEU A 182 -4.81 11.47 12.58
N ASP A 183 -4.59 12.43 13.49
CA ASP A 183 -4.73 13.85 13.20
C ASP A 183 -3.87 14.29 12.00
N SER A 184 -2.64 13.77 11.91
CA SER A 184 -1.73 14.12 10.82
C SER A 184 -2.23 13.64 9.45
N VAL A 185 -2.74 12.42 9.34
CA VAL A 185 -3.24 11.91 8.05
C VAL A 185 -4.57 12.54 7.67
N LEU A 186 -5.42 12.82 8.65
CA LEU A 186 -6.70 13.50 8.43
C LEU A 186 -6.53 14.99 8.05
N SER A 187 -5.44 15.62 8.52
CA SER A 187 -5.15 17.03 8.28
C SER A 187 -4.16 17.28 7.14
N PHE A 188 -3.16 16.40 6.97
CA PHE A 188 -1.99 16.65 6.11
C PHE A 188 -1.77 15.63 5.00
N SER A 189 -2.60 14.62 4.86
CA SER A 189 -2.45 13.53 3.88
C SER A 189 -1.25 12.61 4.07
N PHE A 190 -0.54 12.65 5.18
CA PHE A 190 0.58 11.73 5.48
C PHE A 190 0.73 11.51 6.99
N PHE A 191 1.38 10.39 7.37
CA PHE A 191 1.66 10.07 8.76
C PHE A 191 2.95 10.70 9.26
N LEU A 192 2.91 11.25 10.47
CA LEU A 192 4.11 11.64 11.21
C LEU A 192 4.62 10.44 12.03
N THR A 193 5.33 9.53 11.37
CA THR A 193 5.85 8.26 11.91
C THR A 193 6.52 8.40 13.29
N LYS A 194 7.17 9.53 13.56
CA LYS A 194 7.86 9.77 14.83
C LYS A 194 6.87 9.96 15.99
N GLU A 195 5.75 10.60 15.74
CA GLU A 195 4.69 10.82 16.74
C GLU A 195 3.97 9.50 17.02
N MET A 196 3.64 8.72 16.00
CA MET A 196 3.03 7.39 16.16
C MET A 196 3.84 6.42 17.03
N LYS A 197 5.18 6.51 17.04
CA LYS A 197 6.03 5.65 17.89
C LYS A 197 5.94 5.98 19.37
N VAL A 198 5.72 7.24 19.70
CA VAL A 198 5.70 7.70 21.11
C VAL A 198 4.32 7.48 21.70
N ASP A 199 3.25 7.72 20.93
CA ASP A 199 1.88 7.77 21.42
C ASP A 199 1.24 6.38 21.61
N PHE A 200 1.82 5.34 20.95
CA PHE A 200 1.23 3.99 20.96
C PHE A 200 1.85 2.98 21.92
N GLN A 201 2.94 3.31 22.64
CA GLN A 201 3.68 2.30 23.43
C GLN A 201 2.93 1.84 24.67
N ASP A 202 2.09 2.68 25.26
CA ASP A 202 1.42 2.44 26.53
C ASP A 202 -0.09 2.20 26.43
N HIS A 203 -0.62 2.05 25.20
CA HIS A 203 -2.05 1.86 24.93
C HIS A 203 -2.40 0.43 24.52
N THR A 204 -3.58 -0.03 24.89
CA THR A 204 -4.12 -1.34 24.48
C THR A 204 -4.39 -1.38 22.97
N LEU A 205 -4.87 -0.25 22.41
CA LEU A 205 -5.09 -0.08 20.97
C LEU A 205 -3.85 0.50 20.28
N CYS A 206 -2.72 -0.19 20.40
CA CYS A 206 -1.43 0.27 19.88
C CYS A 206 -1.07 -0.37 18.53
N GLY A 207 -0.11 0.24 17.82
CA GLY A 207 0.40 -0.23 16.54
C GLY A 207 -0.44 0.18 15.35
N THR A 208 -0.17 -0.43 14.19
CA THR A 208 -0.80 -0.04 12.92
C THR A 208 -2.17 -0.69 12.67
N LEU A 209 -2.46 -1.82 13.33
CA LEU A 209 -3.71 -2.56 13.11
C LEU A 209 -4.98 -1.76 13.36
N PRO A 210 -5.13 -1.01 14.47
CA PRO A 210 -6.33 -0.19 14.70
C PRO A 210 -6.55 0.84 13.57
N ILE A 211 -5.47 1.41 13.03
CA ILE A 211 -5.53 2.37 11.92
C ILE A 211 -5.99 1.71 10.62
N LEU A 212 -5.42 0.53 10.31
CA LEU A 212 -5.83 -0.24 9.13
C LEU A 212 -7.30 -0.64 9.22
N TYR A 213 -7.78 -1.03 10.41
CA TYR A 213 -9.19 -1.36 10.65
C TYR A 213 -10.11 -0.16 10.38
N ILE A 214 -9.75 1.02 10.90
CA ILE A 214 -10.51 2.26 10.65
C ILE A 214 -10.56 2.56 9.15
N PHE A 215 -9.43 2.48 8.45
CA PHE A 215 -9.40 2.79 7.04
C PHE A 215 -10.17 1.78 6.19
N LEU A 216 -10.08 0.49 6.50
CA LEU A 216 -10.90 -0.54 5.85
C LEU A 216 -12.40 -0.25 6.04
N ALA A 217 -12.86 -0.05 7.28
CA ALA A 217 -14.26 0.22 7.57
C ALA A 217 -14.74 1.50 6.87
N ARG A 218 -14.01 2.60 7.00
CA ARG A 218 -14.37 3.90 6.39
C ARG A 218 -14.24 3.92 4.87
N SER A 219 -13.48 3.00 4.26
CA SER A 219 -13.43 2.79 2.82
C SER A 219 -14.45 1.77 2.32
N GLY A 220 -15.41 1.37 3.16
CA GLY A 220 -16.46 0.41 2.77
C GLY A 220 -15.91 -0.98 2.44
N LYS A 221 -14.98 -1.48 3.26
CA LYS A 221 -14.42 -2.82 3.12
C LYS A 221 -14.87 -3.71 4.28
N THR A 222 -15.20 -4.95 3.97
CA THR A 222 -15.52 -6.00 4.93
C THR A 222 -14.35 -6.94 5.09
N ILE A 223 -13.81 -7.07 6.30
CA ILE A 223 -12.67 -7.94 6.61
C ILE A 223 -13.14 -9.40 6.57
N CYS A 224 -12.40 -10.25 5.83
CA CYS A 224 -12.65 -11.67 5.71
C CYS A 224 -11.69 -12.52 6.55
N GLU A 225 -10.44 -12.07 6.70
CA GLU A 225 -9.41 -12.77 7.48
C GLU A 225 -8.33 -11.79 7.93
N VAL A 226 -7.80 -12.00 9.12
CA VAL A 226 -6.62 -11.30 9.62
C VAL A 226 -5.63 -12.32 10.17
N SER A 227 -4.40 -12.28 9.69
CA SER A 227 -3.34 -13.20 10.13
C SER A 227 -2.00 -12.49 10.23
N TYR A 228 -1.25 -12.79 11.31
CA TYR A 228 0.13 -12.36 11.42
C TYR A 228 1.02 -13.21 10.52
N VAL A 229 1.96 -12.55 9.86
CA VAL A 229 2.88 -13.18 8.93
C VAL A 229 4.29 -12.64 9.12
N SER A 230 5.26 -13.36 8.58
CA SER A 230 6.64 -12.89 8.42
C SER A 230 7.16 -13.30 7.05
N LEU A 231 8.13 -12.59 6.56
CA LEU A 231 8.89 -13.00 5.38
C LEU A 231 10.18 -13.68 5.82
N ASP A 232 10.51 -14.78 5.19
CA ASP A 232 11.86 -15.36 5.25
C ASP A 232 12.82 -14.62 4.29
N ALA A 233 14.06 -15.09 4.22
CA ALA A 233 15.09 -14.48 3.37
C ALA A 233 14.76 -14.56 1.86
N ASP A 234 13.99 -15.55 1.46
CA ASP A 234 13.58 -15.79 0.08
C ASP A 234 12.28 -15.05 -0.29
N GLY A 235 11.63 -14.41 0.70
CA GLY A 235 10.38 -13.69 0.52
C GLY A 235 9.14 -14.58 0.63
N VAL A 236 9.27 -15.78 1.19
CA VAL A 236 8.13 -16.65 1.44
C VAL A 236 7.38 -16.19 2.69
N VAL A 237 6.05 -16.07 2.54
CA VAL A 237 5.17 -15.70 3.66
C VAL A 237 4.99 -16.87 4.60
N THR A 238 5.36 -16.69 5.86
CA THR A 238 5.20 -17.69 6.91
C THR A 238 4.27 -17.16 8.01
N PRO A 239 3.36 -17.99 8.57
CA PRO A 239 2.52 -17.58 9.69
C PRO A 239 3.35 -17.22 10.94
N LEU A 240 2.94 -16.17 11.65
CA LEU A 240 3.45 -15.81 12.97
C LEU A 240 2.40 -16.08 14.04
N THR A 241 2.86 -16.50 15.22
CA THR A 241 2.00 -16.53 16.41
C THR A 241 1.99 -15.15 17.09
N PRO A 242 0.89 -14.72 17.73
CA PRO A 242 0.78 -13.41 18.37
C PRO A 242 1.93 -13.01 19.31
N PRO A 243 2.52 -13.92 20.15
CA PRO A 243 3.65 -13.58 20.99
C PRO A 243 4.95 -13.24 20.24
N GLN A 244 5.03 -13.56 18.95
CA GLN A 244 6.20 -13.30 18.09
C GLN A 244 6.14 -11.92 17.41
N VAL A 245 5.06 -11.17 17.60
CA VAL A 245 4.80 -9.86 16.95
C VAL A 245 5.44 -8.68 17.68
N THR A 246 6.18 -8.94 18.76
CA THR A 246 6.95 -7.90 19.49
C THR A 246 8.07 -7.29 18.65
N PRO A 247 8.56 -6.07 18.99
CA PRO A 247 9.37 -5.23 18.09
C PRO A 247 10.54 -5.99 17.48
N ARG A 248 10.85 -5.66 16.23
CA ARG A 248 11.95 -6.15 15.38
C ARG A 248 12.97 -7.01 16.14
N SER A 249 12.76 -8.33 16.16
CA SER A 249 13.80 -9.24 16.59
C SER A 249 14.59 -9.69 15.36
N ALA A 250 15.88 -9.98 15.54
CA ALA A 250 16.71 -10.60 14.50
C ALA A 250 16.14 -11.95 13.99
N LYS A 251 15.16 -12.51 14.69
CA LYS A 251 14.49 -13.76 14.35
C LYS A 251 13.30 -13.61 13.40
N SER A 252 12.81 -12.37 13.21
CA SER A 252 11.70 -12.07 12.29
C SER A 252 11.99 -10.72 11.61
N PRO A 253 12.84 -10.71 10.56
CA PRO A 253 13.35 -9.47 9.98
C PRO A 253 12.27 -8.64 9.28
N ALA A 254 11.13 -9.22 8.90
CA ALA A 254 10.01 -8.53 8.30
C ALA A 254 8.67 -9.09 8.83
N PRO A 255 8.32 -8.84 10.11
CA PRO A 255 7.01 -9.17 10.61
C PRO A 255 5.95 -8.34 9.89
N GLY A 256 4.78 -8.95 9.66
CA GLY A 256 3.69 -8.32 8.93
C GLY A 256 2.34 -8.80 9.40
N VAL A 257 1.31 -8.21 8.81
CA VAL A 257 -0.07 -8.66 8.87
C VAL A 257 -0.61 -8.82 7.46
N ARG A 258 -1.38 -9.87 7.24
CA ARG A 258 -2.20 -10.09 6.06
C ARG A 258 -3.66 -9.89 6.45
N ILE A 259 -4.35 -9.02 5.73
CA ILE A 259 -5.79 -8.81 5.87
C ILE A 259 -6.43 -9.11 4.51
N SER A 260 -7.29 -10.12 4.47
CA SER A 260 -8.16 -10.39 3.32
C SER A 260 -9.49 -9.66 3.54
N PHE A 261 -10.00 -9.02 2.50
CA PHE A 261 -11.23 -8.24 2.59
C PHE A 261 -11.95 -8.21 1.24
N VAL A 262 -13.21 -7.78 1.24
CA VAL A 262 -14.00 -7.48 0.05
C VAL A 262 -14.51 -6.04 0.13
N ALA A 263 -14.66 -5.39 -1.02
CA ALA A 263 -15.35 -4.10 -1.06
C ALA A 263 -16.87 -4.31 -0.92
N ASN A 264 -17.57 -3.39 -0.29
CA ASN A 264 -19.03 -3.46 -0.15
C ASN A 264 -19.69 -3.55 -1.53
N GLY A 265 -20.56 -4.54 -1.69
CA GLY A 265 -21.23 -4.82 -2.98
C GLY A 265 -20.37 -5.59 -4.00
N SER A 266 -19.23 -6.13 -3.60
CA SER A 266 -18.36 -6.98 -4.42
C SER A 266 -18.05 -8.28 -3.71
N ASP A 267 -17.98 -9.38 -4.47
CA ASP A 267 -17.51 -10.68 -3.98
C ASP A 267 -16.03 -10.94 -4.33
N THR A 268 -15.36 -9.97 -4.97
CA THR A 268 -13.96 -10.13 -5.38
C THR A 268 -13.05 -9.88 -4.18
N PRO A 269 -12.30 -10.89 -3.71
CA PRO A 269 -11.40 -10.73 -2.60
C PRO A 269 -10.19 -9.89 -2.99
N GLN A 270 -9.78 -9.02 -2.06
CA GLN A 270 -8.55 -8.24 -2.12
C GLN A 270 -7.71 -8.56 -0.88
N THR A 271 -6.40 -8.37 -0.99
CA THR A 271 -5.49 -8.64 0.12
C THR A 271 -4.64 -7.42 0.43
N LEU A 272 -4.54 -7.08 1.71
CA LEU A 272 -3.63 -6.07 2.23
C LEU A 272 -2.52 -6.77 3.02
N TYR A 273 -1.27 -6.50 2.65
CA TYR A 273 -0.10 -6.79 3.46
C TYR A 273 0.47 -5.49 4.02
N TYR A 274 0.74 -5.46 5.30
CA TYR A 274 1.58 -4.45 5.91
C TYR A 274 2.78 -5.13 6.56
N PHE A 275 4.00 -4.71 6.20
CA PHE A 275 5.24 -5.23 6.78
C PHE A 275 5.98 -4.14 7.56
N SER A 276 6.31 -4.43 8.82
CA SER A 276 7.20 -3.60 9.62
C SER A 276 8.63 -3.97 9.29
N THR A 277 9.23 -3.29 8.30
CA THR A 277 10.54 -3.66 7.76
C THR A 277 11.37 -2.44 7.38
N ASP A 278 12.69 -2.57 7.50
CA ASP A 278 13.66 -1.61 6.98
C ASP A 278 13.96 -1.92 5.52
N ILE A 279 13.57 -1.01 4.62
CA ILE A 279 13.79 -1.15 3.18
C ILE A 279 15.04 -0.40 2.68
N SER A 280 15.93 0.02 3.59
CA SER A 280 17.28 0.43 3.21
C SER A 280 18.08 -0.74 2.62
N ASP A 281 19.13 -0.44 1.86
CA ASP A 281 19.99 -1.47 1.26
C ASP A 281 20.60 -2.43 2.29
N SER A 282 20.78 -1.96 3.54
CA SER A 282 21.22 -2.78 4.67
C SER A 282 20.10 -3.62 5.25
N GLY A 283 18.91 -3.07 5.43
CA GLY A 283 17.72 -3.79 5.93
C GLY A 283 17.29 -4.90 4.98
N LEU A 284 17.33 -4.63 3.68
CA LEU A 284 16.99 -5.60 2.64
C LEU A 284 17.96 -6.79 2.51
N LYS A 285 19.13 -6.74 3.15
CA LYS A 285 20.02 -7.93 3.27
C LYS A 285 19.48 -8.97 4.24
N GLN A 286 18.60 -8.56 5.14
CA GLN A 286 18.08 -9.39 6.23
C GLN A 286 16.62 -9.82 6.00
N SER A 287 15.96 -9.27 4.99
CA SER A 287 14.57 -9.58 4.69
C SER A 287 14.38 -9.92 3.21
N GLY A 288 13.51 -10.89 2.94
CA GLY A 288 13.08 -11.23 1.58
C GLY A 288 12.01 -10.30 1.02
N PHE A 289 11.87 -9.07 1.53
CA PHE A 289 10.77 -8.18 1.18
C PHE A 289 10.69 -7.88 -0.32
N LEU A 290 11.80 -7.54 -0.98
CA LEU A 290 11.78 -7.31 -2.44
C LEU A 290 11.57 -8.60 -3.24
N ASN A 291 12.00 -9.75 -2.74
CA ASN A 291 11.71 -11.04 -3.37
C ASN A 291 10.19 -11.33 -3.31
N PHE A 292 9.56 -11.08 -2.16
CA PHE A 292 8.10 -11.14 -2.02
C PHE A 292 7.40 -10.19 -2.99
N CYS A 293 7.78 -8.91 -3.03
CA CYS A 293 7.19 -7.95 -3.96
C CYS A 293 7.34 -8.40 -5.42
N LYS A 294 8.48 -9.00 -5.78
CA LYS A 294 8.74 -9.48 -7.14
C LYS A 294 7.76 -10.56 -7.60
N THR A 295 7.23 -11.37 -6.69
CA THR A 295 6.21 -12.39 -7.03
C THR A 295 4.86 -11.78 -7.44
N HIS A 296 4.67 -10.47 -7.20
CA HIS A 296 3.46 -9.72 -7.54
C HIS A 296 3.70 -8.74 -8.71
N ALA A 297 4.87 -8.76 -9.30
CA ALA A 297 5.21 -7.90 -10.45
C ALA A 297 4.67 -8.49 -11.78
N PRO A 298 4.35 -7.66 -12.79
CA PRO A 298 4.40 -6.20 -12.73
C PRO A 298 3.24 -5.60 -11.91
N ALA A 299 3.48 -4.48 -11.24
CA ALA A 299 2.54 -3.85 -10.32
C ALA A 299 2.39 -2.36 -10.58
N ASN A 300 1.37 -1.73 -9.99
CA ASN A 300 1.36 -0.29 -9.83
C ASN A 300 2.18 0.09 -8.59
N SER A 301 2.66 1.32 -8.54
CA SER A 301 3.43 1.80 -7.40
C SER A 301 2.99 3.18 -6.95
N CYS A 302 3.10 3.43 -5.64
CA CYS A 302 2.87 4.73 -5.03
C CYS A 302 4.02 5.08 -4.09
N VAL A 303 4.50 6.32 -4.16
CA VAL A 303 5.48 6.86 -3.21
C VAL A 303 5.11 8.30 -2.90
N LYS A 304 4.76 8.59 -1.65
CA LYS A 304 4.53 9.96 -1.20
C LYS A 304 5.10 10.18 0.20
N SER A 305 5.54 11.39 0.48
CA SER A 305 6.08 11.78 1.80
C SER A 305 7.19 10.84 2.31
N ALA A 306 8.05 10.36 1.40
CA ALA A 306 9.07 9.34 1.66
C ALA A 306 10.38 9.90 2.25
N SER A 307 10.34 11.08 2.89
CA SER A 307 11.51 11.75 3.51
C SER A 307 12.71 11.86 2.56
N TYR A 308 12.46 11.88 1.25
CA TYR A 308 13.48 11.89 0.19
C TYR A 308 14.50 10.73 0.30
N LEU A 309 14.12 9.64 0.98
CA LEU A 309 15.00 8.47 1.16
C LEU A 309 15.35 7.82 -0.19
N MET A 310 14.46 7.92 -1.19
CA MET A 310 14.74 7.45 -2.54
C MET A 310 15.86 8.24 -3.25
N HIS A 311 16.29 9.38 -2.72
CA HIS A 311 17.41 10.17 -3.24
C HIS A 311 18.75 9.69 -2.68
N GLU A 312 18.74 8.96 -1.56
CA GLU A 312 19.91 8.49 -0.89
C GLU A 312 20.51 7.22 -1.53
N SER A 313 21.84 7.10 -1.50
CA SER A 313 22.55 5.96 -2.10
C SER A 313 22.23 4.63 -1.43
N TYR A 314 21.91 4.65 -0.14
CA TYR A 314 21.59 3.46 0.66
C TYR A 314 20.11 3.03 0.57
N PHE A 315 19.33 3.59 -0.37
CA PHE A 315 18.03 3.10 -0.82
C PHE A 315 18.03 2.74 -2.31
N SER A 316 19.23 2.42 -2.85
CA SER A 316 19.39 2.12 -4.27
C SER A 316 18.63 0.89 -4.73
N LYS A 317 18.53 -0.15 -3.89
CA LYS A 317 17.84 -1.40 -4.23
C LYS A 317 16.34 -1.22 -4.40
N VAL A 318 15.67 -0.55 -3.45
CA VAL A 318 14.23 -0.31 -3.55
C VAL A 318 13.91 0.63 -4.73
N ARG A 319 14.75 1.64 -4.98
CA ARG A 319 14.61 2.51 -6.14
C ARG A 319 14.71 1.74 -7.45
N SER A 320 15.76 0.92 -7.64
CA SER A 320 15.92 0.07 -8.83
C SER A 320 14.77 -0.91 -8.97
N PHE A 321 14.34 -1.54 -7.87
CA PHE A 321 13.22 -2.45 -7.87
C PHE A 321 11.93 -1.79 -8.41
N LEU A 322 11.58 -0.59 -7.95
CA LEU A 322 10.40 0.11 -8.44
C LEU A 322 10.54 0.46 -9.92
N LEU A 323 11.72 0.95 -10.35
CA LEU A 323 11.97 1.24 -11.75
C LEU A 323 11.94 0.02 -12.66
N GLU A 324 12.19 -1.18 -12.17
CA GLU A 324 12.18 -2.42 -12.94
C GLU A 324 10.80 -3.09 -12.97
N ASN A 325 10.04 -3.00 -11.87
CA ASN A 325 8.87 -3.84 -11.63
C ASN A 325 7.53 -3.07 -11.61
N SER A 326 7.55 -1.73 -11.82
CA SER A 326 6.33 -0.95 -11.89
C SER A 326 5.84 -0.76 -13.32
N SER A 327 4.53 -0.97 -13.55
CA SER A 327 3.83 -0.58 -14.78
C SER A 327 3.48 0.91 -14.77
N SER A 328 3.05 1.41 -13.61
CA SER A 328 2.88 2.84 -13.36
C SER A 328 3.40 3.19 -11.96
N LEU A 329 3.85 4.42 -11.79
CA LEU A 329 4.30 4.94 -10.51
C LEU A 329 3.72 6.35 -10.31
N VAL A 330 2.94 6.52 -9.24
CA VAL A 330 2.38 7.79 -8.81
C VAL A 330 3.19 8.27 -7.61
N GLN A 331 3.75 9.47 -7.68
CA GLN A 331 4.62 9.97 -6.60
C GLN A 331 4.60 11.49 -6.46
N ASP A 332 4.90 11.95 -5.24
CA ASP A 332 5.31 13.34 -5.01
C ASP A 332 6.82 13.54 -5.29
N ASP A 333 7.35 14.71 -5.02
CA ASP A 333 8.77 15.02 -5.25
C ASP A 333 9.74 14.33 -4.28
N SER A 334 9.22 13.67 -3.23
CA SER A 334 10.03 12.88 -2.29
C SER A 334 10.29 11.43 -2.75
N GLY A 335 9.66 11.01 -3.85
CA GLY A 335 9.79 9.68 -4.42
C GLY A 335 11.10 9.45 -5.17
N VAL A 336 11.07 8.59 -6.19
CA VAL A 336 12.23 8.32 -7.07
C VAL A 336 12.62 9.60 -7.80
N PRO A 337 13.88 10.06 -7.71
CA PRO A 337 14.30 11.28 -8.39
C PRO A 337 14.02 11.24 -9.90
N CYS A 338 13.51 12.35 -10.42
CA CYS A 338 13.08 12.46 -11.82
C CYS A 338 14.20 12.07 -12.83
N SER A 339 15.47 12.24 -12.43
CA SER A 339 16.64 11.90 -13.26
C SER A 339 16.80 10.39 -13.53
N TYR A 340 16.18 9.51 -12.76
CA TYR A 340 16.24 8.06 -12.94
C TYR A 340 15.26 7.51 -13.98
N PHE A 341 14.29 8.31 -14.41
CA PHE A 341 13.32 7.88 -15.43
C PHE A 341 13.89 8.16 -16.82
N SER A 342 14.26 7.10 -17.53
CA SER A 342 14.71 7.25 -18.92
C SER A 342 13.51 7.51 -19.84
N PRO A 343 13.63 8.45 -20.80
CA PRO A 343 12.56 8.74 -21.76
C PRO A 343 12.18 7.56 -22.65
N GLU A 344 13.11 6.61 -22.86
CA GLU A 344 12.88 5.41 -23.67
C GLU A 344 11.93 4.45 -22.96
N ALA A 345 12.07 4.30 -21.64
CA ALA A 345 11.29 3.36 -20.84
C ALA A 345 10.01 3.97 -20.22
N TRP A 346 9.98 5.30 -20.05
CA TRP A 346 8.93 5.95 -19.30
C TRP A 346 8.29 7.13 -20.03
N ARG A 347 6.97 7.26 -19.89
CA ARG A 347 6.21 8.47 -20.17
C ARG A 347 5.91 9.15 -18.84
N LEU A 348 6.30 10.42 -18.71
CA LEU A 348 6.07 11.22 -17.52
C LEU A 348 4.95 12.22 -17.76
N GLN A 349 4.08 12.37 -16.76
CA GLN A 349 3.03 13.38 -16.68
C GLN A 349 3.16 14.12 -15.35
N PHE A 350 2.97 15.44 -15.37
CA PHE A 350 3.16 16.30 -14.22
C PHE A 350 1.87 17.04 -13.90
N PHE A 351 1.57 17.16 -12.59
CA PHE A 351 0.37 17.80 -12.08
C PHE A 351 0.71 18.70 -10.91
N GLY A 352 -0.01 19.84 -10.78
CA GLY A 352 0.23 20.83 -9.74
C GLY A 352 1.41 21.72 -10.04
N SER A 353 2.23 21.99 -9.04
CA SER A 353 3.38 22.89 -9.12
C SER A 353 4.60 22.28 -8.43
N TYR A 354 5.80 22.74 -8.80
CA TYR A 354 7.02 22.37 -8.09
C TYR A 354 7.75 23.61 -7.57
N PRO A 355 7.40 24.12 -6.39
CA PRO A 355 8.13 25.23 -5.76
C PRO A 355 9.43 24.77 -5.08
N GLY A 356 9.82 23.52 -5.25
CA GLY A 356 10.93 22.86 -4.55
C GLY A 356 10.50 22.17 -3.25
N PRO A 357 11.41 21.43 -2.60
CA PRO A 357 11.15 20.76 -1.34
C PRO A 357 10.74 21.74 -0.24
N ILE A 358 10.06 21.23 0.79
CA ILE A 358 9.80 22.02 1.99
C ILE A 358 11.13 22.39 2.69
N PRO A 359 11.17 23.44 3.53
CA PRO A 359 12.42 23.91 4.15
C PRO A 359 13.22 22.85 4.90
N LEU A 360 12.54 21.85 5.49
CA LEU A 360 13.17 20.72 6.19
C LEU A 360 14.03 19.87 5.24
N PHE A 361 13.67 19.80 3.97
CA PHE A 361 14.32 18.97 2.93
C PHE A 361 14.95 19.79 1.81
N LYS A 362 15.30 21.05 2.05
CA LYS A 362 15.80 21.99 1.05
C LYS A 362 16.97 21.49 0.18
N ASN A 363 17.77 20.55 0.71
CA ASN A 363 18.93 19.99 0.02
C ASN A 363 18.56 18.97 -1.08
N TYR A 364 17.31 18.54 -1.15
CA TYR A 364 16.81 17.56 -2.13
C TYR A 364 16.14 18.21 -3.35
N SER A 365 16.47 19.47 -3.64
CA SER A 365 15.97 20.13 -4.85
C SER A 365 16.38 19.38 -6.12
N GLN A 366 15.42 19.24 -7.05
CA GLN A 366 15.60 18.51 -8.31
C GLN A 366 15.55 19.48 -9.50
N PRO A 367 16.70 19.95 -10.03
CA PRO A 367 16.73 20.89 -11.17
C PRO A 367 16.00 20.36 -12.40
N LYS A 368 16.16 19.05 -12.71
CA LYS A 368 15.48 18.41 -13.84
C LYS A 368 13.96 18.39 -13.66
N LEU A 369 13.47 18.13 -12.43
CA LEU A 369 12.05 18.19 -12.14
C LEU A 369 11.50 19.61 -12.29
N ALA A 370 12.22 20.61 -11.78
CA ALA A 370 11.88 22.01 -11.94
C ALA A 370 11.82 22.42 -13.44
N GLU A 371 12.73 21.93 -14.26
CA GLU A 371 12.71 22.14 -15.70
C GLU A 371 11.45 21.54 -16.34
N TYR A 372 11.12 20.29 -16.02
CA TYR A 372 9.89 19.66 -16.53
C TYR A 372 8.64 20.45 -16.12
N TYR A 373 8.51 20.87 -14.88
CA TYR A 373 7.37 21.67 -14.45
C TYR A 373 7.27 23.01 -15.17
N ARG A 374 8.39 23.63 -15.52
CA ARG A 374 8.42 24.87 -16.28
C ARG A 374 8.05 24.69 -17.76
N THR A 375 8.40 23.56 -18.36
CA THR A 375 8.27 23.33 -19.81
C THR A 375 7.05 22.53 -20.23
N SER A 376 6.49 21.69 -19.34
CA SER A 376 5.37 20.80 -19.68
C SER A 376 3.97 21.39 -19.46
N ASN A 377 3.88 22.60 -18.87
CA ASN A 377 2.61 23.23 -18.51
C ASN A 377 1.67 22.27 -17.74
N PRO A 378 2.05 21.86 -16.52
CA PRO A 378 1.31 20.84 -15.77
C PRO A 378 -0.12 21.25 -15.47
N SER A 379 -1.06 20.28 -15.49
CA SER A 379 -2.44 20.52 -15.07
C SER A 379 -2.49 20.85 -13.57
N PRO A 380 -3.27 21.84 -13.15
CA PRO A 380 -3.38 22.21 -11.73
C PRO A 380 -4.01 21.05 -10.92
N LEU A 381 -3.66 20.99 -9.62
CA LEU A 381 -4.31 20.12 -8.63
C LEU A 381 -5.19 20.98 -7.73
N ASP A 382 -6.42 20.54 -7.50
CA ASP A 382 -7.37 21.14 -6.58
C ASP A 382 -7.41 20.48 -5.20
N PHE A 383 -6.41 19.60 -4.93
CA PHE A 383 -6.17 18.92 -3.66
C PHE A 383 -4.70 18.99 -3.29
N GLY A 384 -4.41 18.72 -2.01
CA GLY A 384 -3.06 18.60 -1.52
C GLY A 384 -2.59 17.15 -1.46
N ILE A 385 -1.30 16.89 -1.73
CA ILE A 385 -0.69 15.56 -1.60
C ILE A 385 0.78 15.68 -1.20
N GLY A 386 1.28 14.71 -0.43
CA GLY A 386 2.66 14.72 0.01
C GLY A 386 2.96 15.80 1.05
N TYR A 387 4.22 16.21 1.16
CA TYR A 387 4.63 17.25 2.12
C TYR A 387 4.03 18.63 1.83
N ARG A 388 3.67 18.88 0.58
CA ARG A 388 2.95 20.10 0.18
C ARG A 388 1.47 19.79 0.05
N HIS A 389 0.83 19.68 1.21
CA HIS A 389 -0.54 19.19 1.35
C HIS A 389 -1.63 20.23 1.05
N HIS A 390 -1.26 21.43 0.60
CA HIS A 390 -2.23 22.46 0.19
C HIS A 390 -2.49 22.41 -1.32
N ALA A 391 -3.74 22.60 -1.70
CA ALA A 391 -4.13 22.74 -3.11
C ALA A 391 -3.33 23.87 -3.78
N GLY A 392 -2.86 23.64 -4.99
CA GLY A 392 -2.03 24.59 -5.75
C GLY A 392 -0.53 24.58 -5.42
N GLU A 393 -0.11 23.97 -4.29
CA GLU A 393 1.31 23.83 -3.95
C GLU A 393 1.84 22.41 -4.13
N SER A 394 0.94 21.44 -4.36
CA SER A 394 1.29 20.03 -4.46
C SER A 394 2.02 19.71 -5.75
N THR A 395 3.00 18.83 -5.61
CA THR A 395 3.76 18.23 -6.71
C THR A 395 3.32 16.78 -6.89
N LEU A 396 2.86 16.42 -8.07
CA LEU A 396 2.49 15.04 -8.37
C LEU A 396 3.00 14.65 -9.76
N MET A 397 3.72 13.54 -9.83
CA MET A 397 4.22 12.95 -11.06
C MET A 397 3.64 11.56 -11.25
N VAL A 398 3.19 11.28 -12.47
CA VAL A 398 2.81 9.95 -12.92
C VAL A 398 3.83 9.50 -13.96
N ALA A 399 4.50 8.38 -13.69
CA ALA A 399 5.37 7.71 -14.62
C ALA A 399 4.67 6.42 -15.09
N THR A 400 4.44 6.29 -16.41
CA THR A 400 3.85 5.10 -17.02
C THR A 400 4.90 4.41 -17.87
N ARG A 401 5.07 3.09 -17.68
CA ARG A 401 6.02 2.31 -18.48
C ARG A 401 5.55 2.25 -19.93
N LYS A 402 6.46 2.48 -20.85
CA LYS A 402 6.20 2.31 -22.27
C LYS A 402 6.19 0.82 -22.62
N PRO A 403 5.32 0.34 -23.54
CA PRO A 403 5.40 -1.01 -24.05
C PRO A 403 6.78 -1.31 -24.60
N GLN A 404 7.36 -2.44 -24.22
CA GLN A 404 8.60 -2.90 -24.81
C GLN A 404 8.29 -3.58 -26.15
N ALA A 405 9.24 -3.51 -27.10
CA ALA A 405 9.06 -4.15 -28.42
C ALA A 405 8.82 -5.68 -28.34
N ALA A 406 9.23 -6.30 -27.24
CA ALA A 406 8.96 -7.72 -26.96
C ALA A 406 7.51 -8.00 -26.53
N ASP A 407 6.76 -6.98 -26.08
CA ASP A 407 5.36 -7.11 -25.67
C ASP A 407 4.39 -6.84 -26.84
N ALA A 408 4.91 -6.50 -28.01
CA ALA A 408 4.09 -6.36 -29.20
C ALA A 408 3.52 -7.74 -29.57
N PRO A 409 2.19 -7.86 -29.76
CA PRO A 409 1.61 -9.09 -30.26
C PRO A 409 2.33 -9.46 -31.59
N PRO A 410 2.59 -10.74 -31.85
CA PRO A 410 3.20 -11.14 -33.11
C PRO A 410 2.40 -10.51 -34.26
N PRO A 411 3.06 -10.04 -35.33
CA PRO A 411 2.37 -9.45 -36.46
C PRO A 411 1.29 -10.41 -36.93
N ALA A 412 0.09 -9.89 -37.10
CA ALA A 412 -1.03 -10.68 -37.58
C ALA A 412 -0.59 -11.46 -38.85
N PRO A 413 -0.92 -12.76 -38.93
CA PRO A 413 -0.58 -13.51 -40.14
C PRO A 413 -1.11 -12.76 -41.36
N PRO A 414 -0.37 -12.74 -42.47
CA PRO A 414 -0.82 -12.05 -43.69
C PRO A 414 -2.21 -12.52 -44.02
N ALA A 415 -3.10 -11.57 -44.29
CA ALA A 415 -4.48 -11.88 -44.68
C ALA A 415 -4.46 -12.90 -45.82
N PRO A 416 -5.32 -13.94 -45.76
CA PRO A 416 -5.41 -14.91 -46.85
C PRO A 416 -5.69 -14.13 -48.16
N PRO A 417 -5.11 -14.57 -49.29
CA PRO A 417 -5.35 -13.93 -50.58
C PRO A 417 -6.82 -13.81 -50.80
N ALA A 418 -7.25 -12.63 -51.25
CA ALA A 418 -8.66 -12.39 -51.56
C ALA A 418 -9.16 -13.49 -52.49
N PRO A 419 -10.39 -14.04 -52.27
CA PRO A 419 -10.95 -15.01 -53.18
C PRO A 419 -11.04 -14.41 -54.59
N PRO A 420 -10.79 -15.21 -55.64
CA PRO A 420 -10.86 -14.72 -57.01
C PRO A 420 -12.23 -14.08 -57.27
N ALA A 421 -12.19 -12.95 -57.96
CA ALA A 421 -13.41 -12.23 -58.29
C ALA A 421 -14.42 -13.17 -58.98
N PRO A 422 -15.71 -13.10 -58.65
CA PRO A 422 -16.73 -13.91 -59.30
C PRO A 422 -16.74 -13.59 -60.79
N PRO A 423 -16.98 -14.61 -61.67
CA PRO A 423 -17.07 -14.41 -63.08
C PRO A 423 -18.14 -13.34 -63.43
N PRO A 424 -17.93 -12.55 -64.48
CA PRO A 424 -18.92 -11.52 -64.87
C PRO A 424 -20.29 -12.15 -65.13
N ALA A 425 -21.32 -11.51 -64.61
CA ALA A 425 -22.70 -11.95 -64.77
C ALA A 425 -23.05 -12.00 -66.29
N PRO A 426 -23.84 -13.01 -66.73
CA PRO A 426 -24.29 -13.06 -68.08
C PRO A 426 -25.15 -11.81 -68.45
N PRO A 427 -25.11 -11.35 -69.70
CA PRO A 427 -25.85 -10.15 -70.11
C PRO A 427 -27.36 -10.30 -69.87
N SER A 428 -27.94 -9.31 -69.21
CA SER A 428 -29.34 -9.26 -68.85
C SER A 428 -30.19 -9.23 -70.12
N THR A 429 -31.12 -10.16 -70.26
CA THR A 429 -32.17 -10.18 -71.27
C THR A 429 -33.00 -8.91 -71.17
N PRO A 430 -33.35 -8.27 -72.33
CA PRO A 430 -34.14 -7.05 -72.27
C PRO A 430 -35.59 -7.35 -71.78
N PRO A 431 -36.24 -6.43 -71.07
CA PRO A 431 -37.57 -6.65 -70.51
C PRO A 431 -38.62 -6.86 -71.57
N ALA A 432 -39.43 -7.90 -71.40
CA ALA A 432 -40.59 -8.16 -72.22
C ALA A 432 -41.58 -6.97 -72.17
N LYS A 433 -42.06 -6.56 -73.33
CA LYS A 433 -43.08 -5.50 -73.43
C LYS A 433 -44.34 -5.89 -72.64
N ALA A 434 -44.73 -5.05 -71.74
CA ALA A 434 -46.02 -5.16 -71.04
C ALA A 434 -47.19 -5.03 -72.01
N LEU A 435 -48.12 -5.98 -71.98
CA LEU A 435 -49.41 -5.90 -72.62
C LEU A 435 -50.33 -4.94 -71.85
N PRO A 436 -51.24 -4.22 -72.52
CA PRO A 436 -52.12 -3.28 -71.86
C PRO A 436 -53.19 -3.99 -71.02
N ILE A 437 -53.37 -3.47 -69.80
CA ILE A 437 -54.46 -3.88 -68.90
C ILE A 437 -55.77 -3.30 -69.42
N LEU A 438 -56.73 -4.16 -69.69
CA LEU A 438 -58.10 -3.78 -69.97
C LEU A 438 -58.83 -3.49 -68.66
N ASP A 439 -59.31 -2.26 -68.52
CA ASP A 439 -60.22 -1.84 -67.44
C ASP A 439 -61.57 -2.55 -67.60
N TRP A 440 -62.02 -3.17 -66.52
CA TRP A 440 -63.42 -3.61 -66.35
C TRP A 440 -64.00 -2.85 -65.16
N GLU A 441 -64.79 -1.85 -65.47
CA GLU A 441 -65.80 -1.35 -64.54
C GLU A 441 -66.95 -2.37 -64.51
N VAL A 442 -67.39 -2.68 -63.30
CA VAL A 442 -68.68 -3.33 -63.01
C VAL A 442 -69.30 -2.58 -61.88
N GLU A 443 -70.55 -2.21 -62.09
CA GLU A 443 -71.56 -1.54 -61.28
C GLU A 443 -71.64 -1.96 -59.82
#